data_9ed5aceed2b6cdc7c39348e078cadfc7
#
_entry.id   9ed5aceed2b6cdc7c39348e078cadfc7
#
_cell.length_a   1.000
_cell.length_b   1.000
_cell.length_c   1.000
_cell.angle_alpha   90.00
_cell.angle_beta   90.00
_cell.angle_gamma   90.00
#
_symmetry.space_group_name_H-M   'P 1'
#
loop_
_entity.id
_entity.type
_entity.pdbx_description
1 polymer ?
#
loop_
_entity_poly.entity_id
_entity_poly.type
_entity_poly.pdbx_seq_one_letter_code
_entity_poly.pdbx_strand_id
1 'polypeptide(L)'
;YFTPNNRYFRELVDGGMTVHNGNGTLSYEDAVLDLSNPKTVAWYQGKIANLIKQGVSAIKCDFGEAAPYDGIYASGKTGFYEHNLYPLRYNKALWQAVRDNTPDHEGVIWARSAWAGSQRYPLHWGGDAATNEIGSVGMLGDLRGGLSFGLSGFSFWSHDMGGFVTK
;
A
#
# COMPACT_ATOMS: atom_id res chain seq x y z
N TYR A 1 -5.71 -3.09 5.06
CA TYR A 1 -6.28 -3.74 6.26
C TYR A 1 -7.60 -4.41 5.94
N PHE A 2 -8.02 -5.34 6.81
CA PHE A 2 -9.26 -6.10 6.66
C PHE A 2 -10.11 -5.92 7.91
N THR A 3 -11.34 -5.48 7.73
CA THR A 3 -12.29 -5.30 8.83
C THR A 3 -12.80 -6.66 9.34
N PRO A 4 -13.32 -6.75 10.58
CA PRO A 4 -13.86 -8.00 11.16
C PRO A 4 -14.93 -8.69 10.30
N ASN A 5 -15.66 -7.93 9.48
CA ASN A 5 -16.68 -8.49 8.58
C ASN A 5 -16.12 -9.05 7.26
N ASN A 6 -14.82 -8.88 7.00
CA ASN A 6 -14.19 -9.42 5.81
C ASN A 6 -13.99 -10.94 5.96
N ARG A 7 -14.28 -11.71 4.89
CA ARG A 7 -14.15 -13.18 4.89
C ARG A 7 -12.74 -13.69 5.22
N TYR A 8 -11.70 -12.88 4.99
CA TYR A 8 -10.31 -13.26 5.27
C TYR A 8 -9.84 -12.86 6.67
N PHE A 9 -10.62 -12.10 7.42
CA PHE A 9 -10.19 -11.55 8.71
C PHE A 9 -9.70 -12.64 9.66
N ARG A 10 -10.51 -13.68 9.89
CA ARG A 10 -10.14 -14.79 10.79
C ARG A 10 -8.92 -15.57 10.27
N GLU A 11 -8.87 -15.86 8.96
CA GLU A 11 -7.72 -16.52 8.34
C GLU A 11 -6.42 -15.77 8.63
N LEU A 12 -6.46 -14.45 8.55
CA LEU A 12 -5.30 -13.58 8.75
C LEU A 12 -4.88 -13.51 10.22
N VAL A 13 -5.85 -13.30 11.12
CA VAL A 13 -5.61 -13.17 12.56
C VAL A 13 -5.14 -14.50 13.15
N ASP A 14 -5.89 -15.55 12.95
CA ASP A 14 -5.57 -16.89 13.48
C ASP A 14 -4.28 -17.45 12.85
N GLY A 15 -3.99 -17.03 11.63
CA GLY A 15 -2.77 -17.39 10.90
C GLY A 15 -1.50 -16.65 11.33
N GLY A 16 -1.59 -15.66 12.24
CA GLY A 16 -0.45 -14.84 12.67
C GLY A 16 0.13 -13.99 11.53
N MET A 17 -0.74 -13.47 10.66
CA MET A 17 -0.37 -12.70 9.47
C MET A 17 -0.62 -11.20 9.62
N THR A 18 -0.94 -10.76 10.82
CA THR A 18 -1.34 -9.38 11.12
C THR A 18 -0.40 -8.71 12.10
N VAL A 19 -0.34 -7.39 12.05
CA VAL A 19 0.35 -6.57 13.04
C VAL A 19 -0.48 -6.51 14.31
N HIS A 20 0.15 -6.67 15.47
CA HIS A 20 -0.47 -6.61 16.78
C HIS A 20 0.16 -5.53 17.65
N ASN A 21 -0.59 -5.08 18.66
CA ASN A 21 -0.06 -4.27 19.75
C ASN A 21 0.76 -5.12 20.73
N GLY A 22 1.52 -4.48 21.60
CA GLY A 22 2.34 -5.18 22.61
C GLY A 22 1.57 -6.09 23.58
N ASN A 23 0.28 -5.86 23.75
CA ASN A 23 -0.63 -6.69 24.55
C ASN A 23 -1.32 -7.81 23.76
N GLY A 24 -0.96 -8.01 22.49
CA GLY A 24 -1.53 -9.04 21.61
C GLY A 24 -2.87 -8.68 20.97
N THR A 25 -3.41 -7.48 21.19
CA THR A 25 -4.62 -7.02 20.50
C THR A 25 -4.29 -6.58 19.09
N LEU A 26 -5.30 -6.56 18.20
CA LEU A 26 -5.12 -6.01 16.85
C LEU A 26 -4.91 -4.49 16.90
N SER A 27 -4.04 -3.99 16.04
CA SER A 27 -3.92 -2.56 15.80
C SER A 27 -5.16 -2.06 15.09
N TYR A 28 -5.78 -0.99 15.61
CA TYR A 28 -6.99 -0.37 15.06
C TYR A 28 -8.22 -1.29 14.95
N GLU A 29 -8.29 -2.36 15.72
CA GLU A 29 -9.38 -3.37 15.65
C GLU A 29 -9.53 -4.05 14.28
N ASP A 30 -8.68 -3.72 13.32
CA ASP A 30 -8.61 -4.26 11.97
C ASP A 30 -7.38 -5.14 11.77
N ALA A 31 -7.47 -6.09 10.86
CA ALA A 31 -6.34 -6.91 10.48
C ALA A 31 -5.44 -6.14 9.48
N VAL A 32 -4.42 -5.47 10.00
CA VAL A 32 -3.34 -4.88 9.21
C VAL A 32 -2.35 -5.98 8.84
N LEU A 33 -2.09 -6.19 7.56
CA LEU A 33 -1.14 -7.21 7.09
C LEU A 33 0.27 -6.92 7.60
N ASP A 34 0.91 -7.90 8.21
CA ASP A 34 2.33 -7.81 8.53
C ASP A 34 3.19 -8.21 7.31
N LEU A 35 3.52 -7.23 6.48
CA LEU A 35 4.32 -7.44 5.28
C LEU A 35 5.82 -7.62 5.55
N SER A 36 6.24 -7.61 6.81
CA SER A 36 7.56 -8.09 7.22
C SER A 36 7.60 -9.63 7.37
N ASN A 37 6.43 -10.28 7.44
CA ASN A 37 6.28 -11.72 7.54
C ASN A 37 6.21 -12.36 6.14
N PRO A 38 7.15 -13.25 5.77
CA PRO A 38 7.13 -13.91 4.46
C PRO A 38 5.85 -14.72 4.20
N LYS A 39 5.24 -15.30 5.24
CA LYS A 39 3.96 -16.03 5.13
C LYS A 39 2.83 -15.09 4.67
N THR A 40 2.77 -13.90 5.26
CA THR A 40 1.79 -12.87 4.88
C THR A 40 2.00 -12.40 3.46
N VAL A 41 3.25 -12.16 3.07
CA VAL A 41 3.61 -11.77 1.70
C VAL A 41 3.15 -12.84 0.70
N ALA A 42 3.48 -14.11 0.95
CA ALA A 42 3.08 -15.20 0.06
C ALA A 42 1.55 -15.35 -0.04
N TRP A 43 0.84 -15.23 1.08
CA TRP A 43 -0.62 -15.23 1.10
C TRP A 43 -1.21 -14.11 0.24
N TYR A 44 -0.72 -12.89 0.44
CA TYR A 44 -1.19 -11.71 -0.31
C TYR A 44 -0.91 -11.86 -1.81
N GLN A 45 0.31 -12.25 -2.16
CA GLN A 45 0.71 -12.48 -3.56
C GLN A 45 -0.16 -13.56 -4.23
N GLY A 46 -0.52 -14.63 -3.51
CA GLY A 46 -1.44 -15.65 -4.02
C GLY A 46 -2.84 -15.11 -4.33
N LYS A 47 -3.36 -14.18 -3.52
CA LYS A 47 -4.66 -13.52 -3.81
C LYS A 47 -4.56 -12.63 -5.06
N ILE A 48 -3.48 -11.87 -5.20
CA ILE A 48 -3.23 -11.03 -6.38
C ILE A 48 -3.05 -11.89 -7.64
N ALA A 49 -2.28 -12.96 -7.58
CA ALA A 49 -2.10 -13.87 -8.68
C ALA A 49 -3.45 -14.43 -9.22
N ASN A 50 -4.39 -14.70 -8.30
CA ASN A 50 -5.73 -15.15 -8.70
C ASN A 50 -6.53 -14.07 -9.46
N LEU A 51 -6.35 -12.79 -9.14
CA LEU A 51 -6.97 -11.68 -9.88
C LEU A 51 -6.35 -11.56 -11.29
N ILE A 52 -5.03 -11.64 -11.37
CA ILE A 52 -4.31 -11.59 -12.67
C ILE A 52 -4.79 -12.75 -13.59
N LYS A 53 -4.94 -13.95 -13.06
CA LYS A 53 -5.46 -15.11 -13.82
C LYS A 53 -6.90 -14.90 -14.35
N GLN A 54 -7.66 -13.98 -13.76
CA GLN A 54 -8.99 -13.60 -14.22
C GLN A 54 -8.96 -12.47 -15.27
N GLY A 55 -7.78 -12.01 -15.69
CA GLY A 55 -7.60 -10.98 -16.72
C GLY A 55 -7.30 -9.59 -16.19
N VAL A 56 -7.09 -9.43 -14.88
CA VAL A 56 -6.63 -8.14 -14.33
C VAL A 56 -5.17 -7.95 -14.68
N SER A 57 -4.82 -6.83 -15.32
CA SER A 57 -3.45 -6.52 -15.75
C SER A 57 -2.83 -5.31 -15.03
N ALA A 58 -3.65 -4.49 -14.37
CA ALA A 58 -3.19 -3.35 -13.59
C ALA A 58 -3.93 -3.31 -12.25
N ILE A 59 -3.22 -2.98 -11.18
CA ILE A 59 -3.79 -2.95 -9.82
C ILE A 59 -3.46 -1.65 -9.12
N LYS A 60 -4.50 -0.95 -8.64
CA LYS A 60 -4.37 0.21 -7.76
C LYS A 60 -4.05 -0.26 -6.34
N CYS A 61 -2.91 0.18 -5.83
CA CYS A 61 -2.36 -0.18 -4.52
C CYS A 61 -2.66 0.96 -3.55
N ASP A 62 -3.86 0.93 -2.99
CA ASP A 62 -4.36 2.01 -2.13
C ASP A 62 -3.89 1.88 -0.68
N PHE A 63 -3.89 2.99 0.07
CA PHE A 63 -3.40 3.07 1.45
C PHE A 63 -1.91 2.67 1.60
N GLY A 64 -1.54 2.18 2.79
CA GLY A 64 -0.18 1.75 3.13
C GLY A 64 0.60 2.73 3.98
N GLU A 65 0.13 3.96 4.12
CA GLU A 65 0.73 5.01 4.95
C GLU A 65 0.35 4.93 6.43
N ALA A 66 -0.68 4.20 6.80
CA ALA A 66 -1.18 4.08 8.18
C ALA A 66 -0.69 2.82 8.91
N ALA A 67 0.51 2.34 8.62
CA ALA A 67 1.09 1.22 9.34
C ALA A 67 1.32 1.59 10.82
N PRO A 68 0.94 0.74 11.80
CA PRO A 68 1.01 1.08 13.21
C PRO A 68 2.41 1.38 13.71
N TYR A 69 2.59 2.53 14.37
CA TYR A 69 3.86 2.93 15.00
C TYR A 69 4.24 2.10 16.23
N ASP A 70 3.24 1.64 16.98
CA ASP A 70 3.35 0.85 18.18
C ASP A 70 3.16 -0.65 17.93
N GLY A 71 3.03 -1.02 16.64
CA GLY A 71 2.83 -2.39 16.23
C GLY A 71 4.05 -3.28 16.46
N ILE A 72 3.79 -4.54 16.73
CA ILE A 72 4.78 -5.62 16.74
C ILE A 72 4.75 -6.33 15.41
N TYR A 73 5.89 -6.38 14.77
CA TYR A 73 6.10 -6.94 13.45
C TYR A 73 6.97 -8.21 13.51
N ALA A 74 6.74 -9.13 12.61
CA ALA A 74 7.50 -10.39 12.53
C ALA A 74 9.00 -10.17 12.25
N SER A 75 9.37 -9.01 11.71
CA SER A 75 10.79 -8.60 11.54
C SER A 75 11.54 -8.46 12.86
N GLY A 76 10.85 -8.39 13.99
CA GLY A 76 11.43 -8.06 15.29
C GLY A 76 11.86 -6.60 15.45
N LYS A 77 11.54 -5.74 14.47
CA LYS A 77 11.80 -4.30 14.52
C LYS A 77 10.62 -3.57 15.16
N THR A 78 10.90 -2.38 15.66
CA THR A 78 9.86 -1.51 16.24
C THR A 78 8.88 -1.06 15.15
N GLY A 79 7.64 -0.79 15.53
CA GLY A 79 6.65 -0.20 14.62
C GLY A 79 7.11 1.15 14.07
N PHE A 80 7.85 1.93 14.86
CA PHE A 80 8.46 3.17 14.40
C PHE A 80 9.44 2.95 13.23
N TYR A 81 10.22 1.86 13.25
CA TYR A 81 11.08 1.47 12.14
C TYR A 81 10.29 0.96 10.93
N GLU A 82 9.29 0.12 11.15
CA GLU A 82 8.51 -0.52 10.07
C GLU A 82 7.51 0.44 9.40
N HIS A 83 7.04 1.47 10.08
CA HIS A 83 6.02 2.38 9.56
C HIS A 83 6.39 2.95 8.18
N ASN A 84 7.58 3.55 8.06
CA ASN A 84 8.01 4.13 6.79
C ASN A 84 8.46 3.07 5.76
N LEU A 85 8.84 1.88 6.19
CA LEU A 85 9.18 0.77 5.29
C LEU A 85 7.94 0.03 4.77
N TYR A 86 6.80 0.18 5.44
CA TYR A 86 5.59 -0.53 5.07
C TYR A 86 5.15 -0.25 3.63
N PRO A 87 5.10 1.00 3.14
CA PRO A 87 4.81 1.28 1.73
C PRO A 87 5.75 0.57 0.76
N LEU A 88 7.05 0.56 1.08
CA LEU A 88 8.05 -0.11 0.24
C LEU A 88 7.81 -1.63 0.18
N ARG A 89 7.53 -2.27 1.33
CA ARG A 89 7.20 -3.70 1.39
C ARG A 89 5.90 -4.01 0.65
N TYR A 90 4.89 -3.16 0.80
CA TYR A 90 3.60 -3.28 0.15
C TYR A 90 3.72 -3.19 -1.37
N ASN A 91 4.37 -2.14 -1.86
CA ASN A 91 4.62 -1.94 -3.29
C ASN A 91 5.42 -3.11 -3.87
N LYS A 92 6.48 -3.56 -3.16
CA LYS A 92 7.29 -4.71 -3.58
C LYS A 92 6.46 -5.99 -3.70
N ALA A 93 5.68 -6.32 -2.68
CA ALA A 93 4.88 -7.54 -2.65
C ALA A 93 3.88 -7.59 -3.81
N LEU A 94 3.18 -6.47 -4.03
CA LEU A 94 2.21 -6.34 -5.11
C LEU A 94 2.88 -6.35 -6.49
N TRP A 95 3.95 -5.59 -6.65
CA TRP A 95 4.70 -5.54 -7.90
C TRP A 95 5.23 -6.90 -8.34
N GLN A 96 5.83 -7.66 -7.42
CA GLN A 96 6.29 -9.02 -7.71
C GLN A 96 5.14 -9.92 -8.15
N ALA A 97 4.01 -9.90 -7.41
CA ALA A 97 2.84 -10.72 -7.76
C ALA A 97 2.30 -10.39 -9.16
N VAL A 98 2.22 -9.11 -9.51
CA VAL A 98 1.74 -8.68 -10.82
C VAL A 98 2.72 -9.12 -11.91
N ARG A 99 4.00 -8.82 -11.79
CA ARG A 99 5.01 -9.20 -12.77
C ARG A 99 5.11 -10.71 -13.01
N ASP A 100 5.09 -11.49 -11.94
CA ASP A 100 5.29 -12.93 -12.03
C ASP A 100 4.08 -13.65 -12.65
N ASN A 101 2.92 -12.98 -12.74
CA ASN A 101 1.68 -13.57 -13.24
C ASN A 101 1.11 -12.86 -14.48
N THR A 102 1.78 -11.85 -15.03
CA THR A 102 1.40 -11.20 -16.30
C THR A 102 2.29 -11.69 -17.44
N PRO A 103 1.74 -11.81 -18.67
CA PRO A 103 2.56 -12.10 -19.85
C PRO A 103 3.67 -11.05 -20.00
N ASP A 104 4.87 -11.51 -20.36
CA ASP A 104 6.04 -10.68 -20.60
C ASP A 104 6.42 -9.72 -19.46
N HIS A 105 5.90 -9.96 -18.26
CA HIS A 105 6.10 -9.14 -17.06
C HIS A 105 5.63 -7.68 -17.22
N GLU A 106 4.63 -7.42 -18.05
CA GLU A 106 4.15 -6.09 -18.39
C GLU A 106 3.05 -5.53 -17.46
N GLY A 107 2.69 -6.25 -16.40
CA GLY A 107 1.70 -5.79 -15.44
C GLY A 107 2.13 -4.50 -14.71
N VAL A 108 1.14 -3.67 -14.33
CA VAL A 108 1.35 -2.37 -13.72
C VAL A 108 0.71 -2.31 -12.34
N ILE A 109 1.42 -1.72 -11.39
CA ILE A 109 0.82 -1.26 -10.12
C ILE A 109 0.74 0.26 -10.09
N TRP A 110 -0.24 0.77 -9.37
CA TRP A 110 -0.48 2.19 -9.17
C TRP A 110 -0.65 2.44 -7.67
N ALA A 111 0.40 2.93 -7.03
CA ALA A 111 0.51 2.97 -5.57
C ALA A 111 0.32 4.38 -5.00
N ARG A 112 -0.47 4.51 -3.91
CA ARG A 112 -0.63 5.78 -3.19
C ARG A 112 0.58 6.08 -2.32
N SER A 113 0.94 5.18 -1.44
CA SER A 113 2.06 5.36 -0.52
C SER A 113 3.38 4.93 -1.14
N ALA A 114 4.46 5.59 -0.70
CA ALA A 114 5.81 5.30 -1.12
C ALA A 114 6.83 5.61 -0.01
N TRP A 115 8.02 5.08 -0.16
CA TRP A 115 9.20 5.41 0.64
C TRP A 115 10.44 5.34 -0.23
N ALA A 116 11.58 5.74 0.32
CA ALA A 116 12.86 5.63 -0.37
C ALA A 116 13.08 4.20 -0.89
N GLY A 117 13.30 4.04 -2.19
CA GLY A 117 13.38 2.76 -2.88
C GLY A 117 12.12 2.37 -3.67
N SER A 118 10.98 3.03 -3.45
CA SER A 118 9.75 2.79 -4.22
C SER A 118 9.83 3.33 -5.66
N GLN A 119 10.86 4.08 -6.02
CA GLN A 119 11.11 4.55 -7.39
C GLN A 119 11.15 3.42 -8.43
N ARG A 120 11.47 2.21 -8.00
CA ARG A 120 11.48 0.99 -8.82
C ARG A 120 10.08 0.43 -9.12
N TYR A 121 9.05 0.98 -8.49
CA TYR A 121 7.64 0.60 -8.68
C TYR A 121 6.93 1.77 -9.33
N PRO A 122 6.64 1.70 -10.63
CA PRO A 122 6.71 2.86 -11.51
C PRO A 122 5.61 3.89 -11.35
N LEU A 123 4.42 3.57 -10.90
CA LEU A 123 3.30 4.50 -10.99
C LEU A 123 2.71 4.84 -9.61
N HIS A 124 2.58 6.14 -9.36
CA HIS A 124 2.02 6.67 -8.10
C HIS A 124 0.96 7.75 -8.37
N TRP A 125 0.14 8.04 -7.35
CA TRP A 125 -0.78 9.20 -7.37
C TRP A 125 -0.85 9.85 -6.00
N GLY A 126 -1.43 11.06 -5.96
CA GLY A 126 -1.43 11.91 -4.78
C GLY A 126 -2.47 11.59 -3.71
N GLY A 127 -3.36 10.61 -3.93
CA GLY A 127 -4.41 10.27 -2.99
C GLY A 127 -5.70 11.09 -3.20
N ASP A 128 -6.42 11.35 -2.11
CA ASP A 128 -7.79 11.84 -2.12
C ASP A 128 -7.86 13.38 -2.01
N ALA A 129 -7.24 14.09 -2.95
CA ALA A 129 -7.22 15.55 -2.96
C ALA A 129 -8.64 16.15 -3.11
N ALA A 130 -8.94 17.20 -2.35
CA ALA A 130 -10.19 17.93 -2.49
C ALA A 130 -10.19 18.84 -3.73
N THR A 131 -11.37 18.99 -4.37
CA THR A 131 -11.50 19.74 -5.63
C THR A 131 -11.30 21.24 -5.49
N ASN A 132 -11.70 21.81 -4.38
CA ASN A 132 -11.89 23.25 -4.16
C ASN A 132 -10.99 23.85 -3.09
N GLU A 133 -10.09 23.09 -2.52
CA GLU A 133 -9.22 23.62 -1.47
C GLU A 133 -8.02 24.37 -2.02
N ILE A 134 -7.85 25.56 -1.49
CA ILE A 134 -6.66 26.39 -1.67
C ILE A 134 -5.71 26.05 -0.51
N GLY A 135 -4.52 25.53 -0.84
CA GLY A 135 -3.52 25.20 0.18
C GLY A 135 -2.89 23.84 0.04
N SER A 136 -2.54 23.23 1.17
CA SER A 136 -1.73 22.00 1.21
C SER A 136 -2.53 20.70 1.07
N VAL A 137 -3.84 20.73 1.15
CA VAL A 137 -4.70 19.53 1.19
C VAL A 137 -5.60 19.37 -0.04
N GLY A 138 -5.61 20.35 -0.95
CA GLY A 138 -6.36 20.28 -2.19
C GLY A 138 -5.48 19.98 -3.39
N MET A 139 -6.06 20.05 -4.59
CA MET A 139 -5.36 19.75 -5.85
C MET A 139 -4.07 20.53 -6.06
N LEU A 140 -3.99 21.79 -5.58
CA LEU A 140 -2.76 22.58 -5.70
C LEU A 140 -1.63 22.01 -4.82
N GLY A 141 -1.97 21.57 -3.62
CA GLY A 141 -1.02 20.89 -2.74
C GLY A 141 -0.55 19.56 -3.33
N ASP A 142 -1.48 18.80 -3.89
CA ASP A 142 -1.21 17.54 -4.56
C ASP A 142 -0.28 17.72 -5.77
N LEU A 143 -0.55 18.70 -6.63
CA LEU A 143 0.32 19.04 -7.75
C LEU A 143 1.74 19.41 -7.30
N ARG A 144 1.87 20.26 -6.28
CA ARG A 144 3.18 20.64 -5.72
C ARG A 144 3.92 19.42 -5.13
N GLY A 145 3.19 18.56 -4.44
CA GLY A 145 3.70 17.29 -3.92
C GLY A 145 4.23 16.41 -5.06
N GLY A 146 3.46 16.24 -6.12
CA GLY A 146 3.83 15.45 -7.29
C GLY A 146 5.08 15.98 -7.99
N LEU A 147 5.18 17.29 -8.17
CA LEU A 147 6.39 17.92 -8.74
C LEU A 147 7.63 17.67 -7.85
N SER A 148 7.50 17.83 -6.54
CA SER A 148 8.57 17.51 -5.57
C SER A 148 8.93 16.02 -5.59
N PHE A 149 7.93 15.16 -5.68
CA PHE A 149 8.09 13.72 -5.77
C PHE A 149 8.89 13.31 -7.01
N GLY A 150 8.60 13.95 -8.16
CA GLY A 150 9.37 13.77 -9.39
C GLY A 150 10.85 14.10 -9.23
N LEU A 151 11.19 15.16 -8.49
CA LEU A 151 12.57 15.52 -8.17
C LEU A 151 13.28 14.47 -7.29
N SER A 152 12.53 13.64 -6.60
CA SER A 152 13.05 12.52 -5.81
C SER A 152 13.21 11.22 -6.62
N GLY A 153 13.10 11.28 -7.94
CA GLY A 153 13.31 10.16 -8.87
C GLY A 153 12.09 9.29 -9.13
N PHE A 154 10.89 9.78 -8.81
CA PHE A 154 9.64 9.12 -9.16
C PHE A 154 9.14 9.64 -10.52
N SER A 155 9.37 8.88 -11.58
CA SER A 155 9.18 9.33 -12.95
C SER A 155 7.72 9.35 -13.41
N PHE A 156 6.84 8.60 -12.75
CA PHE A 156 5.44 8.47 -13.15
C PHE A 156 4.52 8.78 -11.97
N TRP A 157 3.81 9.87 -12.09
CA TRP A 157 2.88 10.35 -11.10
C TRP A 157 1.64 10.96 -11.76
N SER A 158 0.51 10.82 -11.09
CA SER A 158 -0.77 11.37 -11.50
C SER A 158 -1.57 11.82 -10.29
N HIS A 159 -2.78 12.29 -10.49
CA HIS A 159 -3.77 12.59 -9.47
C HIS A 159 -5.18 12.36 -10.02
N ASP A 160 -6.17 12.35 -9.15
CA ASP A 160 -7.57 12.29 -9.57
C ASP A 160 -7.95 13.61 -10.27
N MET A 161 -8.26 13.52 -11.56
CA MET A 161 -8.56 14.70 -12.38
C MET A 161 -9.84 15.39 -11.91
N GLY A 162 -9.73 16.65 -11.56
CA GLY A 162 -10.82 17.41 -10.95
C GLY A 162 -10.93 17.24 -9.44
N GLY A 163 -10.06 16.43 -8.81
CA GLY A 163 -10.09 16.08 -7.40
C GLY A 163 -10.95 14.85 -7.10
N PHE A 164 -10.69 14.23 -5.94
CA PHE A 164 -11.39 13.03 -5.48
C PHE A 164 -12.60 13.39 -4.60
N VAL A 165 -12.42 14.34 -3.68
CA VAL A 165 -13.47 14.77 -2.76
C VAL A 165 -14.03 16.12 -3.21
N THR A 166 -15.35 16.16 -3.46
CA THR A 166 -16.07 17.42 -3.69
C THR A 166 -16.46 18.03 -2.35
N LYS A 167 -16.06 19.26 -2.11
CA LYS A 167 -16.51 20.08 -0.97
C LYS A 167 -17.15 21.38 -1.46
#